data_476a88139051c699b399bfd0dfad45d7
#
_entry.id   476a88139051c699b399bfd0dfad45d7
#
_cell.length_a   1.000
_cell.length_b   1.000
_cell.length_c   1.000
_cell.angle_alpha   90.00
_cell.angle_beta   90.00
_cell.angle_gamma   90.00
#
_symmetry.space_group_name_H-M   'P 1'
#
loop_
_entity.id
_entity.type
_entity.pdbx_description
1 polymer ?
#
loop_
_entity_poly.entity_id
_entity_poly.type
_entity_poly.pdbx_seq_one_letter_code
_entity_poly.pdbx_strand_id
1 'polypeptide(L)'
;DSRYAMATVIFVNIWRSFPYYTISFLSAMQSIPADLNEAAAVDGAGMFTRFFKITLQQLKSVSLVIVFIHIIWTAINFDFIWVMTEGGPNYATETLPIMIYRYSMKTFDVGAASALSTMMFTAMFIMFLFYYRK
;
A
#
# COMPACT_ATOMS: atom_id res chain seq x y z
N ASP A 1 -18.17 3.97 -17.68
CA ASP A 1 -17.18 4.18 -18.75
C ASP A 1 -15.86 3.51 -18.34
N SER A 2 -15.35 2.58 -19.17
CA SER A 2 -14.13 1.81 -18.88
C SER A 2 -12.89 2.68 -18.65
N ARG A 3 -12.86 3.88 -19.24
CA ARG A 3 -11.73 4.83 -19.11
C ARG A 3 -11.51 5.31 -17.67
N TYR A 4 -12.59 5.44 -16.90
CA TYR A 4 -12.52 5.96 -15.53
C TYR A 4 -12.64 4.88 -14.47
N ALA A 5 -12.96 3.63 -14.84
CA ALA A 5 -13.23 2.56 -13.90
C ALA A 5 -12.03 2.29 -12.98
N MET A 6 -10.83 2.12 -13.55
CA MET A 6 -9.62 1.90 -12.75
C MET A 6 -9.27 3.14 -11.90
N ALA A 7 -9.43 4.35 -12.43
CA ALA A 7 -9.18 5.57 -11.66
C ALA A 7 -10.13 5.69 -10.45
N THR A 8 -11.40 5.29 -10.62
CA THR A 8 -12.37 5.25 -9.52
C THR A 8 -11.97 4.22 -8.45
N VAL A 9 -11.56 3.04 -8.88
CA VAL A 9 -11.06 1.98 -7.96
C VAL A 9 -9.84 2.49 -7.17
N ILE A 10 -8.89 3.13 -7.84
CA ILE A 10 -7.70 3.71 -7.18
C ILE A 10 -8.11 4.80 -6.18
N PHE A 11 -8.99 5.71 -6.57
CA PHE A 11 -9.48 6.78 -5.69
C PHE A 11 -10.13 6.22 -4.41
N VAL A 12 -11.02 5.24 -4.55
CA VAL A 12 -11.69 4.61 -3.40
C VAL A 12 -10.68 3.83 -2.54
N ASN A 13 -9.68 3.19 -3.14
CA ASN A 13 -8.61 2.52 -2.39
C ASN A 13 -7.80 3.53 -1.54
N ILE A 14 -7.45 4.68 -2.11
CA ILE A 14 -6.77 5.77 -1.38
C ILE A 14 -7.66 6.26 -0.23
N TRP A 15 -8.93 6.55 -0.51
CA TRP A 15 -9.89 7.02 0.49
C TRP A 15 -10.04 6.05 1.66
N ARG A 16 -10.19 4.76 1.36
CA ARG A 16 -10.32 3.70 2.38
C ARG A 16 -9.06 3.55 3.22
N SER A 17 -7.88 3.74 2.63
CA SER A 17 -6.60 3.56 3.29
C SER A 17 -6.18 4.76 4.14
N PHE A 18 -6.73 5.93 3.88
CA PHE A 18 -6.36 7.19 4.52
C PHE A 18 -6.40 7.14 6.07
N PRO A 19 -7.46 6.60 6.74
CA PRO A 19 -7.51 6.53 8.20
C PRO A 19 -6.37 5.71 8.80
N TYR A 20 -6.01 4.59 8.15
CA TYR A 20 -4.91 3.75 8.58
C TYR A 20 -3.58 4.51 8.58
N TYR A 21 -3.28 5.24 7.49
CA TYR A 21 -2.07 6.05 7.40
C TYR A 21 -2.05 7.16 8.43
N THR A 22 -3.18 7.85 8.60
CA THR A 22 -3.29 8.96 9.56
C THR A 22 -2.97 8.49 10.98
N ILE A 23 -3.57 7.40 11.42
CA ILE A 23 -3.36 6.86 12.77
C ILE A 23 -1.92 6.35 12.92
N SER A 24 -1.40 5.64 11.92
CA SER A 24 -0.06 5.08 11.95
C SER A 24 1.01 6.17 12.03
N PHE A 25 0.91 7.22 11.22
CA PHE A 25 1.85 8.33 11.27
C PHE A 25 1.68 9.18 12.54
N LEU A 26 0.47 9.39 13.01
CA LEU A 26 0.22 10.11 14.26
C LEU A 26 0.88 9.38 15.44
N SER A 27 0.69 8.08 15.54
CA SER A 27 1.33 7.25 16.57
C SER A 27 2.87 7.30 16.48
N ALA A 28 3.40 7.20 15.26
CA ALA A 28 4.85 7.30 15.05
C ALA A 28 5.40 8.69 15.40
N MET A 29 4.67 9.77 15.13
CA MET A 29 5.06 11.12 15.51
C MET A 29 5.06 11.31 17.02
N GLN A 30 4.11 10.70 17.73
CA GLN A 30 4.04 10.76 19.20
C GLN A 30 5.18 9.98 19.88
N SER A 31 5.81 9.03 19.20
CA SER A 31 6.97 8.30 19.73
C SER A 31 8.30 9.05 19.61
N ILE A 32 8.33 10.18 18.90
CA ILE A 32 9.55 11.00 18.75
C ILE A 32 9.80 11.72 20.08
N PRO A 33 11.01 11.60 20.69
CA PRO A 33 11.34 12.30 21.93
C PRO A 33 11.21 13.82 21.77
N ALA A 34 10.51 14.45 22.71
CA ALA A 34 10.29 15.91 22.70
C ALA A 34 11.61 16.70 22.73
N ASP A 35 12.59 16.17 23.46
CA ASP A 35 13.92 16.78 23.65
C ASP A 35 14.61 17.10 22.32
N LEU A 36 14.40 16.29 21.26
CA LEU A 36 14.98 16.55 19.94
C LEU A 36 14.43 17.84 19.31
N ASN A 37 13.13 18.05 19.48
CA ASN A 37 12.47 19.24 18.96
C ASN A 37 12.76 20.48 19.81
N GLU A 38 12.93 20.30 21.11
CA GLU A 38 13.27 21.37 22.06
C GLU A 38 14.71 21.85 21.86
N ALA A 39 15.67 20.92 21.78
CA ALA A 39 17.06 21.24 21.49
C ALA A 39 17.22 22.00 20.17
N ALA A 40 16.56 21.51 19.11
CA ALA A 40 16.59 22.21 17.82
C ALA A 40 15.92 23.59 17.86
N ALA A 41 14.93 23.80 18.73
CA ALA A 41 14.32 25.13 18.93
C ALA A 41 15.28 26.08 19.61
N VAL A 42 16.05 25.62 20.60
CA VAL A 42 17.10 26.41 21.28
C VAL A 42 18.19 26.78 20.27
N ASP A 43 18.54 25.89 19.34
CA ASP A 43 19.49 26.15 18.25
C ASP A 43 18.94 27.10 17.17
N GLY A 44 17.72 27.62 17.34
CA GLY A 44 17.10 28.58 16.42
C GLY A 44 16.46 27.93 15.18
N ALA A 45 16.28 26.59 15.16
CA ALA A 45 15.65 25.92 14.03
C ALA A 45 14.15 26.24 13.95
N GLY A 46 13.72 26.84 12.85
CA GLY A 46 12.32 27.10 12.57
C GLY A 46 11.50 25.82 12.38
N MET A 47 10.16 25.94 12.47
CA MET A 47 9.21 24.81 12.39
C MET A 47 9.42 23.92 11.14
N PHE A 48 9.60 24.49 9.96
CA PHE A 48 9.85 23.74 8.74
C PHE A 48 11.17 22.97 8.79
N THR A 49 12.23 23.59 9.32
CA THR A 49 13.53 22.93 9.46
C THR A 49 13.43 21.72 10.39
N ARG A 50 12.74 21.86 11.53
CA ARG A 50 12.51 20.77 12.47
C ARG A 50 11.68 19.66 11.83
N PHE A 51 10.62 19.99 11.08
CA PHE A 51 9.81 18.99 10.39
C PHE A 51 10.64 18.18 9.40
N PHE A 52 11.36 18.81 8.49
CA PHE A 52 12.12 18.11 7.44
C PHE A 52 13.38 17.42 7.95
N LYS A 53 14.09 18.02 8.91
CA LYS A 53 15.37 17.49 9.39
C LYS A 53 15.26 16.54 10.59
N ILE A 54 14.19 16.62 11.38
CA ILE A 54 14.00 15.79 12.57
C ILE A 54 12.81 14.87 12.36
N THR A 55 11.60 15.40 12.29
CA THR A 55 10.37 14.59 12.26
C THR A 55 10.36 13.63 11.08
N LEU A 56 10.59 14.11 9.87
CA LEU A 56 10.55 13.26 8.66
C LEU A 56 11.67 12.21 8.65
N GLN A 57 12.84 12.54 9.22
CA GLN A 57 13.94 11.57 9.34
C GLN A 57 13.60 10.44 10.31
N GLN A 58 12.99 10.76 11.45
CA GLN A 58 12.54 9.76 12.42
C GLN A 58 11.41 8.88 11.88
N LEU A 59 10.52 9.45 11.07
CA LEU A 59 9.43 8.72 10.44
C LEU A 59 9.87 7.82 9.28
N LYS A 60 11.09 7.97 8.77
CA LYS A 60 11.56 7.24 7.59
C LYS A 60 11.43 5.72 7.73
N SER A 61 11.85 5.17 8.86
CA SER A 61 11.79 3.72 9.11
C SER A 61 10.35 3.22 9.14
N VAL A 62 9.48 3.93 9.87
CA VAL A 62 8.05 3.59 9.97
C VAL A 62 7.37 3.73 8.61
N SER A 63 7.68 4.78 7.85
CA SER A 63 7.15 5.00 6.50
C SER A 63 7.47 3.84 5.57
N LEU A 64 8.71 3.33 5.61
CA LEU A 64 9.11 2.19 4.78
C LEU A 64 8.29 0.93 5.10
N VAL A 65 8.06 0.65 6.38
CA VAL A 65 7.24 -0.49 6.82
C VAL A 65 5.80 -0.34 6.36
N ILE A 66 5.20 0.84 6.59
CA ILE A 66 3.81 1.12 6.23
C ILE A 66 3.61 1.00 4.70
N VAL A 67 4.49 1.61 3.92
CA VAL A 67 4.44 1.54 2.45
C VAL A 67 4.59 0.10 1.97
N PHE A 68 5.51 -0.66 2.55
CA PHE A 68 5.71 -2.06 2.19
C PHE A 68 4.45 -2.91 2.46
N ILE A 69 3.86 -2.78 3.64
CA ILE A 69 2.61 -3.47 3.99
C ILE A 69 1.49 -3.08 3.03
N HIS A 70 1.37 -1.79 2.68
CA HIS A 70 0.34 -1.33 1.76
C HIS A 70 0.49 -1.87 0.34
N ILE A 71 1.72 -1.99 -0.16
CA ILE A 71 1.99 -2.61 -1.46
C ILE A 71 1.48 -4.07 -1.45
N ILE A 72 1.77 -4.83 -0.39
CA ILE A 72 1.28 -6.20 -0.25
C ILE A 72 -0.26 -6.22 -0.23
N TRP A 73 -0.90 -5.41 0.63
CA TRP A 73 -2.36 -5.38 0.73
C TRP A 73 -3.04 -4.98 -0.58
N THR A 74 -2.43 -4.03 -1.31
CA THR A 74 -2.97 -3.61 -2.61
C THR A 74 -2.80 -4.70 -3.65
N ALA A 75 -1.68 -5.41 -3.65
CA ALA A 75 -1.42 -6.50 -4.60
C ALA A 75 -2.39 -7.68 -4.44
N ILE A 76 -2.74 -8.05 -3.20
CA ILE A 76 -3.69 -9.15 -2.91
C ILE A 76 -5.15 -8.71 -2.83
N ASN A 77 -5.44 -7.45 -3.10
CA ASN A 77 -6.78 -6.89 -2.91
C ASN A 77 -7.75 -7.45 -3.96
N PHE A 78 -8.61 -8.36 -3.50
CA PHE A 78 -9.68 -8.98 -4.29
C PHE A 78 -11.04 -8.37 -3.93
N ASP A 79 -11.42 -8.44 -2.64
CA ASP A 79 -12.79 -8.24 -2.15
C ASP A 79 -13.38 -6.90 -2.58
N PHE A 80 -12.68 -5.84 -2.35
CA PHE A 80 -13.13 -4.48 -2.61
C PHE A 80 -13.30 -4.21 -4.12
N ILE A 81 -12.36 -4.68 -4.96
CA ILE A 81 -12.45 -4.50 -6.42
C ILE A 81 -13.56 -5.38 -6.98
N TRP A 82 -13.70 -6.61 -6.45
CA TRP A 82 -14.77 -7.52 -6.84
C TRP A 82 -16.16 -6.93 -6.54
N VAL A 83 -16.37 -6.43 -5.32
CA VAL A 83 -17.65 -5.81 -4.94
C VAL A 83 -17.97 -4.55 -5.75
N MET A 84 -16.96 -3.76 -6.14
CA MET A 84 -17.18 -2.54 -6.90
C MET A 84 -17.48 -2.77 -8.39
N THR A 85 -16.75 -3.69 -9.01
CA THR A 85 -16.70 -3.75 -10.49
C THR A 85 -16.65 -5.16 -11.04
N GLU A 86 -16.42 -6.19 -10.23
CA GLU A 86 -16.17 -7.58 -10.66
C GLU A 86 -15.07 -7.68 -11.74
N GLY A 87 -14.12 -6.73 -11.75
CA GLY A 87 -13.09 -6.62 -12.80
C GLY A 87 -13.51 -5.87 -14.06
N GLY A 88 -14.79 -5.42 -14.13
CA GLY A 88 -15.36 -4.72 -15.29
C GLY A 88 -15.21 -3.20 -15.26
N PRO A 89 -15.81 -2.51 -16.25
CA PRO A 89 -16.33 -3.04 -17.51
C PRO A 89 -15.21 -3.48 -18.47
N ASN A 90 -15.45 -4.48 -19.29
CA ASN A 90 -14.50 -4.97 -20.30
C ASN A 90 -13.09 -5.24 -19.73
N TYR A 91 -12.99 -5.89 -18.57
CA TYR A 91 -11.73 -6.20 -17.87
C TYR A 91 -10.89 -4.96 -17.46
N ALA A 92 -11.48 -3.76 -17.50
CA ALA A 92 -10.76 -2.51 -17.23
C ALA A 92 -10.23 -2.38 -15.78
N THR A 93 -10.78 -3.14 -14.85
CA THR A 93 -10.35 -3.20 -13.45
C THR A 93 -9.92 -4.61 -13.03
N GLU A 94 -9.61 -5.47 -14.01
CA GLU A 94 -9.14 -6.81 -13.74
C GLU A 94 -7.73 -6.78 -13.17
N THR A 95 -7.63 -7.12 -11.90
CA THR A 95 -6.35 -7.32 -11.22
C THR A 95 -5.99 -8.80 -11.17
N LEU A 96 -4.74 -9.11 -10.85
CA LEU A 96 -4.27 -10.49 -10.80
C LEU A 96 -5.10 -11.39 -9.86
N PRO A 97 -5.51 -10.97 -8.64
CA PRO A 97 -6.44 -11.74 -7.81
C PRO A 97 -7.80 -12.01 -8.47
N ILE A 98 -8.35 -11.05 -9.21
CA ILE A 98 -9.61 -11.23 -9.92
C ILE A 98 -9.44 -12.22 -11.07
N MET A 99 -8.33 -12.15 -11.80
CA MET A 99 -8.00 -13.11 -12.85
C MET A 99 -7.86 -14.53 -12.30
N ILE A 100 -7.13 -14.69 -11.19
CA ILE A 100 -7.00 -15.99 -10.49
C ILE A 100 -8.37 -16.54 -10.10
N TYR A 101 -9.22 -15.72 -9.49
CA TYR A 101 -10.58 -16.10 -9.12
C TYR A 101 -11.40 -16.52 -10.35
N ARG A 102 -11.32 -15.79 -11.45
CA ARG A 102 -12.03 -16.11 -12.69
C ARG A 102 -11.58 -17.46 -13.26
N TYR A 103 -10.29 -17.71 -13.35
CA TYR A 103 -9.77 -19.00 -13.82
C TYR A 103 -10.18 -20.15 -12.90
N SER A 104 -10.11 -19.99 -11.60
CA SER A 104 -10.43 -21.06 -10.66
C SER A 104 -11.94 -21.34 -10.55
N MET A 105 -12.76 -20.28 -10.46
CA MET A 105 -14.18 -20.41 -10.08
C MET A 105 -15.17 -20.21 -11.24
N LYS A 106 -14.77 -19.57 -12.33
CA LYS A 106 -15.67 -19.33 -13.47
C LYS A 106 -15.36 -20.25 -14.64
N THR A 107 -14.08 -20.49 -14.97
CA THR A 107 -13.68 -21.37 -16.08
C THR A 107 -13.21 -22.74 -15.61
N PHE A 108 -13.04 -22.95 -14.31
CA PHE A 108 -12.53 -24.19 -13.69
C PHE A 108 -11.17 -24.62 -14.22
N ASP A 109 -10.38 -23.67 -14.76
CA ASP A 109 -8.99 -23.90 -15.15
C ASP A 109 -8.06 -23.70 -13.95
N VAL A 110 -8.01 -24.74 -13.11
CA VAL A 110 -7.19 -24.75 -11.89
C VAL A 110 -5.70 -24.65 -12.23
N GLY A 111 -5.28 -25.16 -13.39
CA GLY A 111 -3.89 -25.10 -13.84
C GLY A 111 -3.43 -23.66 -14.07
N ALA A 112 -4.20 -22.89 -14.86
CA ALA A 112 -3.90 -21.46 -15.10
C ALA A 112 -4.00 -20.64 -13.80
N ALA A 113 -5.02 -20.88 -12.96
CA ALA A 113 -5.15 -20.20 -11.68
C ALA A 113 -3.95 -20.44 -10.76
N SER A 114 -3.46 -21.69 -10.68
CA SER A 114 -2.29 -22.05 -9.87
C SER A 114 -1.01 -21.41 -10.40
N ALA A 115 -0.82 -21.38 -11.72
CA ALA A 115 0.32 -20.71 -12.34
C ALA A 115 0.36 -19.21 -12.02
N LEU A 116 -0.76 -18.51 -12.18
CA LEU A 116 -0.89 -17.10 -11.85
C LEU A 116 -0.64 -16.81 -10.36
N SER A 117 -1.18 -17.68 -9.48
CA SER A 117 -0.94 -17.57 -8.03
C SER A 117 0.53 -17.73 -7.67
N THR A 118 1.22 -18.69 -8.31
CA THR A 118 2.65 -18.92 -8.11
C THR A 118 3.48 -17.74 -8.61
N MET A 119 3.14 -17.17 -9.77
CA MET A 119 3.80 -15.96 -10.28
C MET A 119 3.62 -14.78 -9.33
N MET A 120 2.40 -14.58 -8.85
CA MET A 120 2.09 -13.51 -7.88
C MET A 120 2.88 -13.70 -6.58
N PHE A 121 2.87 -14.90 -6.01
CA PHE A 121 3.65 -15.22 -4.81
C PHE A 121 5.14 -14.96 -5.02
N THR A 122 5.69 -15.44 -6.14
CA THR A 122 7.11 -15.26 -6.46
C THR A 122 7.50 -13.79 -6.56
N ALA A 123 6.67 -12.98 -7.24
CA ALA A 123 6.92 -11.55 -7.35
C ALA A 123 6.91 -10.85 -5.97
N MET A 124 5.93 -11.18 -5.12
CA MET A 124 5.85 -10.64 -3.76
C MET A 124 7.01 -11.12 -2.88
N PHE A 125 7.43 -12.38 -3.03
CA PHE A 125 8.57 -12.93 -2.29
C PHE A 125 9.88 -12.26 -2.67
N ILE A 126 10.11 -12.03 -3.98
CA ILE A 126 11.28 -11.27 -4.46
C ILE A 126 11.25 -9.84 -3.87
N MET A 127 10.11 -9.17 -3.90
CA MET A 127 9.97 -7.83 -3.32
C MET A 127 10.27 -7.83 -1.82
N PHE A 128 9.81 -8.84 -1.07
CA PHE A 128 10.12 -9.02 0.33
C PHE A 128 11.63 -9.19 0.58
N LEU A 129 12.32 -9.99 -0.23
CA LEU A 129 13.76 -10.17 -0.11
C LEU A 129 14.54 -8.86 -0.35
N PHE A 130 14.11 -8.05 -1.31
CA PHE A 130 14.70 -6.72 -1.53
C PHE A 130 14.46 -5.78 -0.35
N TYR A 131 13.28 -5.82 0.23
CA TYR A 131 12.97 -5.02 1.42
C TYR A 131 13.81 -5.46 2.64
N TYR A 132 13.94 -6.76 2.86
CA TYR A 132 14.67 -7.30 4.02
C TYR A 132 16.18 -7.01 3.98
N ARG A 133 16.75 -6.90 2.77
CA ARG A 133 18.18 -6.58 2.60
C ARG A 133 18.52 -5.10 2.83
N LYS A 134 17.56 -4.24 3.04
CA LYS A 134 17.76 -2.80 3.19
C LYS A 134 17.66 -2.35 4.65
#